data_045f60c8c573ccbef3d2387210b7527f
#
_entry.id   045f60c8c573ccbef3d2387210b7527f
#
_cell.length_a   1.000
_cell.length_b   1.000
_cell.length_c   1.000
_cell.angle_alpha   90.00
_cell.angle_beta   90.00
_cell.angle_gamma   90.00
#
_symmetry.space_group_name_H-M   'P 1'
#
loop_
_entity.id
_entity.type
_entity.pdbx_description
1 polymer ?
#
loop_
_entity_poly.entity_id
_entity_poly.type
_entity_poly.pdbx_seq_one_letter_code
_entity_poly.pdbx_strand_id
1 'polypeptide(L)'
;MPRPTSKSDLIQAATDQFAKLWTLIDEMSDEEKSADIVPNERDKNVRDVLVHLYEWHCLLLNWIRSNTNRNPAPFLPAPYNWKTYPQMNVAFWEKHQNTSYTDAEAMLKKTHKEVMAIIETFSNEDLFSKGAFDWTGTTTLGSYCVSATSSHYDWAMKDIKKALKKYRAR
;
A
#
# COMPACT_ATOMS: atom_id res chain seq x y z
N MET A 1 1.97 16.92 5.12
CA MET A 1 3.43 16.65 5.19
C MET A 1 4.00 16.60 3.78
N PRO A 2 5.16 17.19 3.56
CA PRO A 2 5.79 17.07 2.26
C PRO A 2 6.14 15.61 1.96
N ARG A 3 6.15 15.26 0.70
CA ARG A 3 6.49 13.90 0.25
C ARG A 3 7.96 13.61 0.61
N PRO A 4 8.28 12.47 1.21
CA PRO A 4 9.67 12.10 1.54
C PRO A 4 10.59 12.11 0.32
N THR A 5 11.79 12.65 0.51
CA THR A 5 12.84 12.73 -0.52
C THR A 5 14.17 12.17 -0.05
N SER A 6 14.18 11.52 1.12
CA SER A 6 15.34 10.84 1.66
C SER A 6 14.95 9.50 2.27
N LYS A 7 15.91 8.59 2.40
CA LYS A 7 15.71 7.28 3.04
C LYS A 7 15.17 7.43 4.46
N SER A 8 15.78 8.33 5.24
CA SER A 8 15.36 8.58 6.63
C SER A 8 13.91 9.03 6.69
N ASP A 9 13.52 10.00 5.87
CA ASP A 9 12.14 10.52 5.84
C ASP A 9 11.16 9.47 5.33
N LEU A 10 11.56 8.66 4.35
CA LEU A 10 10.73 7.55 3.83
C LEU A 10 10.41 6.55 4.93
N ILE A 11 11.43 6.09 5.65
CA ILE A 11 11.26 5.12 6.74
C ILE A 11 10.40 5.70 7.86
N GLN A 12 10.68 6.94 8.26
CA GLN A 12 9.93 7.61 9.32
C GLN A 12 8.46 7.78 8.94
N ALA A 13 8.18 8.28 7.75
CA ALA A 13 6.82 8.49 7.27
C ALA A 13 6.05 7.17 7.15
N ALA A 14 6.68 6.14 6.60
CA ALA A 14 6.05 4.82 6.46
C ALA A 14 5.71 4.22 7.82
N THR A 15 6.63 4.30 8.77
CA THR A 15 6.43 3.79 10.13
C THR A 15 5.32 4.55 10.85
N ASP A 16 5.36 5.88 10.81
CA ASP A 16 4.39 6.73 11.51
C ASP A 16 2.99 6.57 10.92
N GLN A 17 2.86 6.58 9.62
CA GLN A 17 1.55 6.46 8.95
C GLN A 17 0.94 5.08 9.15
N PHE A 18 1.76 4.03 9.14
CA PHE A 18 1.27 2.68 9.42
C PHE A 18 0.76 2.55 10.87
N ALA A 19 1.49 3.11 11.83
CA ALA A 19 1.06 3.15 13.23
C ALA A 19 -0.25 3.91 13.40
N LYS A 20 -0.41 5.05 12.74
CA LYS A 20 -1.64 5.85 12.76
C LYS A 20 -2.82 5.10 12.15
N LEU A 21 -2.60 4.37 11.06
CA LEU A 21 -3.63 3.54 10.44
C LEU A 21 -4.19 2.51 11.43
N TRP A 22 -3.30 1.81 12.14
CA TRP A 22 -3.74 0.80 13.11
C TRP A 22 -4.35 1.43 14.36
N THR A 23 -3.89 2.59 14.82
CA THR A 23 -4.54 3.32 15.89
C THR A 23 -5.99 3.65 15.54
N LEU A 24 -6.22 4.13 14.30
CA LEU A 24 -7.56 4.42 13.81
C LEU A 24 -8.43 3.16 13.78
N ILE A 25 -7.91 2.06 13.25
CA ILE A 25 -8.65 0.81 13.12
C ILE A 25 -8.93 0.19 14.49
N ASP A 26 -7.96 0.24 15.40
CA ASP A 26 -8.11 -0.33 16.75
C ASP A 26 -9.16 0.42 17.60
N GLU A 27 -9.45 1.67 17.28
CA GLU A 27 -10.52 2.45 17.90
C GLU A 27 -11.93 2.12 17.36
N MET A 28 -12.01 1.37 16.26
CA MET A 28 -13.28 0.96 15.67
C MET A 28 -13.88 -0.21 16.46
N SER A 29 -15.21 -0.24 16.56
CA SER A 29 -15.90 -1.40 17.10
C SER A 29 -15.82 -2.61 16.15
N ASP A 30 -16.06 -3.81 16.64
CA ASP A 30 -16.08 -5.01 15.80
C ASP A 30 -17.16 -4.92 14.71
N GLU A 31 -18.31 -4.31 15.04
CA GLU A 31 -19.37 -4.03 14.07
C GLU A 31 -18.88 -3.11 12.95
N GLU A 32 -18.20 -2.02 13.31
CA GLU A 32 -17.66 -1.08 12.32
C GLU A 32 -16.61 -1.71 11.41
N LYS A 33 -15.76 -2.59 11.96
CA LYS A 33 -14.72 -3.28 11.19
C LYS A 33 -15.32 -4.26 10.17
N SER A 34 -16.46 -4.85 10.46
CA SER A 34 -17.10 -5.85 9.59
C SER A 34 -18.17 -5.30 8.66
N ALA A 35 -18.69 -4.11 8.95
CA ALA A 35 -19.79 -3.52 8.19
C ALA A 35 -19.29 -2.93 6.84
N ASP A 36 -20.20 -2.93 5.87
CA ASP A 36 -19.96 -2.31 4.56
C ASP A 36 -20.20 -0.80 4.66
N ILE A 37 -19.20 -0.10 5.22
CA ILE A 37 -19.30 1.32 5.53
C ILE A 37 -18.50 2.22 4.58
N VAL A 38 -17.57 1.66 3.80
CA VAL A 38 -16.70 2.46 2.93
C VAL A 38 -17.47 2.92 1.69
N PRO A 39 -17.53 4.24 1.44
CA PRO A 39 -18.44 4.78 0.43
C PRO A 39 -17.81 4.89 -0.95
N ASN A 40 -17.18 3.85 -1.45
CA ASN A 40 -16.67 3.85 -2.82
C ASN A 40 -17.21 2.66 -3.61
N GLU A 41 -17.02 2.70 -4.91
CA GLU A 41 -17.61 1.71 -5.82
C GLU A 41 -16.96 0.33 -5.70
N ARG A 42 -15.71 0.26 -5.30
CA ARG A 42 -14.95 -0.98 -5.20
C ARG A 42 -14.91 -1.48 -3.77
N ASP A 43 -14.24 -0.74 -2.89
CA ASP A 43 -14.06 -1.15 -1.50
C ASP A 43 -15.34 -0.88 -0.71
N LYS A 44 -15.83 -1.89 0.00
CA LYS A 44 -17.06 -1.80 0.78
C LYS A 44 -16.81 -1.74 2.28
N ASN A 45 -15.72 -2.33 2.75
CA ASN A 45 -15.41 -2.47 4.17
C ASN A 45 -13.91 -2.32 4.41
N VAL A 46 -13.52 -2.35 5.68
CA VAL A 46 -12.11 -2.19 6.08
C VAL A 46 -11.25 -3.31 5.49
N ARG A 47 -11.73 -4.56 5.48
CA ARG A 47 -11.02 -5.68 4.87
C ARG A 47 -10.62 -5.37 3.42
N ASP A 48 -11.53 -4.80 2.64
CA ASP A 48 -11.27 -4.45 1.24
C ASP A 48 -10.13 -3.43 1.11
N VAL A 49 -10.10 -2.44 2.00
CA VAL A 49 -9.02 -1.44 2.03
C VAL A 49 -7.69 -2.11 2.38
N LEU A 50 -7.68 -3.00 3.38
CA LEU A 50 -6.46 -3.69 3.82
C LEU A 50 -5.86 -4.58 2.72
N VAL A 51 -6.69 -5.35 2.01
CA VAL A 51 -6.19 -6.23 0.94
C VAL A 51 -5.69 -5.43 -0.27
N HIS A 52 -6.27 -4.25 -0.52
CA HIS A 52 -5.77 -3.34 -1.55
C HIS A 52 -4.34 -2.89 -1.23
N LEU A 53 -4.10 -2.45 0.00
CA LEU A 53 -2.75 -2.08 0.47
C LEU A 53 -1.78 -3.27 0.38
N TYR A 54 -2.24 -4.45 0.79
CA TYR A 54 -1.47 -5.69 0.73
C TYR A 54 -1.02 -6.01 -0.70
N GLU A 55 -1.94 -5.99 -1.65
CA GLU A 55 -1.61 -6.30 -3.05
C GLU A 55 -0.60 -5.30 -3.64
N TRP A 56 -0.70 -4.04 -3.28
CA TRP A 56 0.28 -3.03 -3.72
C TRP A 56 1.65 -3.23 -3.06
N HIS A 57 1.71 -3.71 -1.82
CA HIS A 57 2.97 -4.17 -1.22
C HIS A 57 3.57 -5.32 -2.02
N CYS A 58 2.74 -6.29 -2.43
CA CYS A 58 3.18 -7.42 -3.23
C CYS A 58 3.74 -6.98 -4.58
N LEU A 59 3.09 -6.02 -5.25
CA LEU A 59 3.60 -5.45 -6.50
C LEU A 59 5.00 -4.86 -6.31
N LEU A 60 5.17 -4.05 -5.27
CA LEU A 60 6.46 -3.42 -4.97
C LEU A 60 7.54 -4.47 -4.69
N LEU A 61 7.24 -5.43 -3.82
CA LEU A 61 8.19 -6.49 -3.44
C LEU A 61 8.59 -7.35 -4.64
N ASN A 62 7.63 -7.79 -5.44
CA ASN A 62 7.90 -8.60 -6.62
C ASN A 62 8.73 -7.85 -7.65
N TRP A 63 8.41 -6.58 -7.87
CA TRP A 63 9.14 -5.72 -8.80
C TRP A 63 10.59 -5.54 -8.39
N ILE A 64 10.83 -5.18 -7.12
CA ILE A 64 12.19 -4.98 -6.60
C ILE A 64 12.98 -6.29 -6.64
N ARG A 65 12.41 -7.39 -6.14
CA ARG A 65 13.09 -8.69 -6.10
C ARG A 65 13.41 -9.21 -7.49
N SER A 66 12.49 -9.08 -8.43
CA SER A 66 12.68 -9.54 -9.80
C SER A 66 13.82 -8.79 -10.49
N ASN A 67 13.79 -7.46 -10.41
CA ASN A 67 14.79 -6.63 -11.10
C ASN A 67 16.17 -6.71 -10.43
N THR A 68 16.24 -6.83 -9.10
CA THR A 68 17.51 -7.00 -8.40
C THR A 68 18.12 -8.38 -8.64
N ASN A 69 17.30 -9.38 -8.95
CA ASN A 69 17.76 -10.72 -9.33
C ASN A 69 18.02 -10.86 -10.83
N ARG A 70 18.12 -9.74 -11.55
CA ARG A 70 18.39 -9.68 -13.00
C ARG A 70 17.34 -10.41 -13.84
N ASN A 71 16.10 -10.44 -13.36
CA ASN A 71 14.93 -10.94 -14.06
C ASN A 71 13.99 -9.77 -14.35
N PRO A 72 14.22 -9.00 -15.43
CA PRO A 72 13.48 -7.76 -15.67
C PRO A 72 11.98 -7.97 -15.69
N ALA A 73 11.25 -7.14 -14.95
CA ALA A 73 9.80 -7.17 -14.89
C ALA A 73 9.26 -5.75 -14.70
N PRO A 74 8.10 -5.43 -15.28
CA PRO A 74 7.43 -4.16 -15.02
C PRO A 74 6.83 -4.15 -13.62
N PHE A 75 6.53 -2.95 -13.11
CA PHE A 75 5.85 -2.80 -11.82
C PHE A 75 4.46 -3.41 -11.86
N LEU A 76 3.68 -3.10 -12.90
CA LEU A 76 2.33 -3.65 -13.06
C LEU A 76 2.39 -4.95 -13.86
N PRO A 77 1.74 -6.02 -13.36
CA PRO A 77 1.76 -7.31 -14.06
C PRO A 77 0.90 -7.27 -15.33
N ALA A 78 1.33 -8.02 -16.37
CA ALA A 78 0.54 -8.17 -17.57
C ALA A 78 -0.84 -8.75 -17.22
N PRO A 79 -1.92 -8.36 -17.89
CA PRO A 79 -2.00 -7.45 -19.04
C PRO A 79 -2.15 -5.97 -18.68
N TYR A 80 -1.97 -5.59 -17.41
CA TYR A 80 -2.26 -4.25 -16.91
C TYR A 80 -1.11 -3.27 -17.17
N ASN A 81 -1.46 -1.99 -17.28
CA ASN A 81 -0.53 -0.87 -17.41
C ASN A 81 -1.11 0.34 -16.66
N TRP A 82 -0.42 1.49 -16.70
CA TRP A 82 -0.85 2.68 -15.96
C TRP A 82 -2.14 3.32 -16.48
N LYS A 83 -2.68 2.86 -17.62
CA LYS A 83 -4.01 3.24 -18.11
C LYS A 83 -5.09 2.28 -17.60
N THR A 84 -4.75 1.02 -17.40
CA THR A 84 -5.71 -0.06 -17.06
C THR A 84 -5.59 -0.57 -15.63
N TYR A 85 -4.72 0.02 -14.80
CA TYR A 85 -4.56 -0.43 -13.42
C TYR A 85 -5.84 -0.38 -12.57
N PRO A 86 -6.84 0.48 -12.84
CA PRO A 86 -8.11 0.39 -12.10
C PRO A 86 -8.79 -0.98 -12.24
N GLN A 87 -8.72 -1.61 -13.41
CA GLN A 87 -9.24 -2.97 -13.61
C GLN A 87 -8.43 -4.00 -12.80
N MET A 88 -7.12 -3.80 -12.67
CA MET A 88 -6.27 -4.63 -11.81
C MET A 88 -6.70 -4.51 -10.34
N ASN A 89 -7.01 -3.31 -9.89
CA ASN A 89 -7.51 -3.08 -8.53
C ASN A 89 -8.83 -3.81 -8.28
N VAL A 90 -9.73 -3.86 -9.27
CA VAL A 90 -10.97 -4.64 -9.20
C VAL A 90 -10.66 -6.13 -9.10
N ALA A 91 -9.70 -6.63 -9.88
CA ALA A 91 -9.28 -8.03 -9.81
C ALA A 91 -8.72 -8.38 -8.43
N PHE A 92 -7.95 -7.50 -7.81
CA PHE A 92 -7.47 -7.67 -6.44
C PHE A 92 -8.63 -7.74 -5.45
N TRP A 93 -9.61 -6.84 -5.60
CA TRP A 93 -10.81 -6.83 -4.78
C TRP A 93 -11.58 -8.15 -4.89
N GLU A 94 -11.81 -8.63 -6.11
CA GLU A 94 -12.50 -9.90 -6.35
C GLU A 94 -11.75 -11.09 -5.75
N LYS A 95 -10.42 -11.10 -5.87
CA LYS A 95 -9.54 -12.14 -5.34
C LYS A 95 -9.71 -12.35 -3.84
N HIS A 96 -10.01 -11.28 -3.10
CA HIS A 96 -10.03 -11.30 -1.64
C HIS A 96 -11.43 -11.29 -1.01
N GLN A 97 -12.49 -11.52 -1.79
CA GLN A 97 -13.85 -11.50 -1.25
C GLN A 97 -14.12 -12.60 -0.22
N ASN A 98 -13.32 -13.67 -0.23
CA ASN A 98 -13.38 -14.74 0.78
C ASN A 98 -12.26 -14.66 1.82
N THR A 99 -11.42 -13.64 1.77
CA THR A 99 -10.39 -13.41 2.78
C THR A 99 -11.02 -12.78 4.02
N SER A 100 -10.77 -13.37 5.20
CA SER A 100 -11.29 -12.82 6.46
C SER A 100 -10.60 -11.51 6.81
N TYR A 101 -11.25 -10.69 7.65
CA TYR A 101 -10.62 -9.49 8.22
C TYR A 101 -9.33 -9.83 8.97
N THR A 102 -9.36 -10.87 9.79
CA THR A 102 -8.20 -11.32 10.57
C THR A 102 -7.03 -11.70 9.67
N ASP A 103 -7.30 -12.42 8.58
CA ASP A 103 -6.26 -12.77 7.62
C ASP A 103 -5.73 -11.54 6.88
N ALA A 104 -6.61 -10.64 6.47
CA ALA A 104 -6.22 -9.40 5.81
C ALA A 104 -5.29 -8.55 6.70
N GLU A 105 -5.62 -8.43 7.97
CA GLU A 105 -4.79 -7.73 8.97
C GLU A 105 -3.40 -8.37 9.08
N ALA A 106 -3.33 -9.68 9.24
CA ALA A 106 -2.08 -10.43 9.37
C ALA A 106 -1.22 -10.32 8.09
N MET A 107 -1.85 -10.43 6.94
CA MET A 107 -1.19 -10.32 5.63
C MET A 107 -0.56 -8.94 5.44
N LEU A 108 -1.30 -7.89 5.72
CA LEU A 108 -0.80 -6.51 5.56
C LEU A 108 0.34 -6.21 6.54
N LYS A 109 0.22 -6.62 7.78
CA LYS A 109 1.29 -6.43 8.78
C LYS A 109 2.57 -7.14 8.37
N LYS A 110 2.45 -8.34 7.80
CA LYS A 110 3.58 -9.11 7.31
C LYS A 110 4.27 -8.41 6.13
N THR A 111 3.50 -8.00 5.12
CA THR A 111 4.08 -7.33 3.94
C THR A 111 4.66 -5.97 4.27
N HIS A 112 4.08 -5.24 5.21
CA HIS A 112 4.67 -3.98 5.68
C HIS A 112 6.09 -4.23 6.23
N LYS A 113 6.29 -5.25 7.07
CA LYS A 113 7.61 -5.63 7.58
C LYS A 113 8.57 -5.99 6.46
N GLU A 114 8.10 -6.74 5.47
CA GLU A 114 8.92 -7.14 4.31
C GLU A 114 9.32 -5.93 3.48
N VAL A 115 8.40 -5.00 3.25
CA VAL A 115 8.67 -3.75 2.51
C VAL A 115 9.70 -2.90 3.27
N MET A 116 9.52 -2.73 4.58
CA MET A 116 10.48 -1.97 5.39
C MET A 116 11.86 -2.62 5.39
N ALA A 117 11.92 -3.94 5.48
CA ALA A 117 13.19 -4.68 5.44
C ALA A 117 13.91 -4.50 4.09
N ILE A 118 13.19 -4.57 2.98
CA ILE A 118 13.82 -4.41 1.66
C ILE A 118 14.28 -2.96 1.42
N ILE A 119 13.54 -1.97 1.90
CA ILE A 119 13.96 -0.56 1.83
C ILE A 119 15.29 -0.36 2.56
N GLU A 120 15.47 -1.00 3.72
CA GLU A 120 16.71 -0.89 4.51
C GLU A 120 17.93 -1.39 3.74
N THR A 121 17.78 -2.29 2.79
CA THR A 121 18.90 -2.83 2.02
C THR A 121 19.46 -1.84 1.00
N PHE A 122 18.78 -0.74 0.72
CA PHE A 122 19.20 0.27 -0.26
C PHE A 122 19.79 1.49 0.45
N SER A 123 20.79 2.10 -0.19
CA SER A 123 21.34 3.37 0.28
C SER A 123 20.39 4.52 -0.05
N ASN A 124 20.60 5.68 0.58
CA ASN A 124 19.84 6.88 0.25
C ASN A 124 19.99 7.24 -1.25
N GLU A 125 21.18 7.12 -1.81
CA GLU A 125 21.45 7.37 -3.23
C GLU A 125 20.69 6.40 -4.12
N ASP A 126 20.68 5.11 -3.77
CA ASP A 126 19.94 4.10 -4.52
C ASP A 126 18.44 4.43 -4.58
N LEU A 127 17.92 4.92 -3.47
CA LEU A 127 16.47 5.21 -3.36
C LEU A 127 16.08 6.53 -4.06
N PHE A 128 16.90 7.58 -3.93
CA PHE A 128 16.46 8.91 -4.32
C PHE A 128 17.30 9.59 -5.41
N SER A 129 18.26 8.89 -6.01
CA SER A 129 18.95 9.39 -7.19
C SER A 129 18.28 8.87 -8.46
N LYS A 130 17.93 9.79 -9.38
CA LYS A 130 17.39 9.40 -10.69
C LYS A 130 18.46 8.62 -11.45
N GLY A 131 18.05 7.54 -12.11
CA GLY A 131 18.98 6.72 -12.89
C GLY A 131 19.88 5.82 -12.06
N ALA A 132 19.65 5.70 -10.74
CA ALA A 132 20.38 4.71 -9.92
C ALA A 132 20.15 3.29 -10.45
N PHE A 133 18.94 3.03 -10.98
CA PHE A 133 18.56 1.77 -11.63
C PHE A 133 17.89 2.08 -12.97
N ASP A 134 18.16 1.26 -13.99
CA ASP A 134 17.52 1.41 -15.30
C ASP A 134 16.02 1.02 -15.27
N TRP A 135 15.64 0.15 -14.36
CA TRP A 135 14.26 -0.35 -14.26
C TRP A 135 13.30 0.59 -13.53
N THR A 136 13.76 1.70 -12.99
CA THR A 136 12.90 2.72 -12.36
C THR A 136 12.43 3.82 -13.33
N GLY A 137 12.87 3.77 -14.57
CA GLY A 137 12.51 4.75 -15.59
C GLY A 137 13.01 6.15 -15.27
N THR A 138 12.14 7.15 -15.40
CA THR A 138 12.49 8.56 -15.19
C THR A 138 12.33 9.04 -13.75
N THR A 139 11.87 8.18 -12.85
CA THR A 139 11.68 8.50 -11.43
C THR A 139 12.68 7.73 -10.55
N THR A 140 12.46 7.72 -9.26
CA THR A 140 13.34 7.06 -8.29
C THR A 140 12.65 5.85 -7.68
N LEU A 141 13.45 4.88 -7.22
CA LEU A 141 12.94 3.74 -6.46
C LEU A 141 12.22 4.22 -5.20
N GLY A 142 12.77 5.22 -4.52
CA GLY A 142 12.15 5.80 -3.32
C GLY A 142 10.77 6.38 -3.56
N SER A 143 10.52 6.96 -4.74
CA SER A 143 9.20 7.47 -5.10
C SER A 143 8.16 6.35 -5.14
N TYR A 144 8.49 5.20 -5.70
CA TYR A 144 7.61 4.02 -5.68
C TYR A 144 7.37 3.53 -4.24
N CYS A 145 8.43 3.51 -3.42
CA CYS A 145 8.30 3.10 -2.01
C CYS A 145 7.40 4.05 -1.21
N VAL A 146 7.50 5.35 -1.43
CA VAL A 146 6.62 6.36 -0.79
C VAL A 146 5.17 6.11 -1.21
N SER A 147 4.93 5.91 -2.50
CA SER A 147 3.58 5.69 -3.04
C SER A 147 2.92 4.46 -2.44
N ALA A 148 3.68 3.37 -2.26
CA ALA A 148 3.16 2.11 -1.75
C ALA A 148 3.08 2.07 -0.21
N THR A 149 3.68 3.01 0.50
CA THR A 149 3.68 3.06 1.97
C THR A 149 2.96 4.30 2.49
N SER A 150 3.68 5.34 2.89
CA SER A 150 3.10 6.48 3.60
C SER A 150 1.95 7.15 2.86
N SER A 151 2.08 7.37 1.54
CA SER A 151 1.01 7.97 0.74
C SER A 151 -0.23 7.09 0.68
N HIS A 152 -0.03 5.79 0.53
CA HIS A 152 -1.12 4.81 0.44
C HIS A 152 -1.82 4.63 1.80
N TYR A 153 -1.05 4.64 2.89
CA TYR A 153 -1.63 4.56 4.24
C TYR A 153 -2.46 5.80 4.56
N ASP A 154 -2.00 6.98 4.14
CA ASP A 154 -2.74 8.24 4.29
C ASP A 154 -4.06 8.20 3.52
N TRP A 155 -4.04 7.71 2.27
CA TRP A 155 -5.24 7.50 1.48
C TRP A 155 -6.22 6.58 2.19
N ALA A 156 -5.74 5.44 2.70
CA ALA A 156 -6.58 4.46 3.43
C ALA A 156 -7.23 5.08 4.67
N MET A 157 -6.47 5.84 5.45
CA MET A 157 -6.99 6.52 6.64
C MET A 157 -8.08 7.53 6.29
N LYS A 158 -7.88 8.32 5.22
CA LYS A 158 -8.87 9.29 4.77
C LYS A 158 -10.18 8.61 4.36
N ASP A 159 -10.10 7.51 3.63
CA ASP A 159 -11.27 6.73 3.23
C ASP A 159 -12.00 6.15 4.45
N ILE A 160 -11.27 5.57 5.38
CA ILE A 160 -11.86 4.98 6.60
C ILE A 160 -12.48 6.06 7.48
N LYS A 161 -11.81 7.19 7.70
CA LYS A 161 -12.36 8.31 8.50
C LYS A 161 -13.65 8.85 7.90
N LYS A 162 -13.67 9.01 6.58
CA LYS A 162 -14.86 9.47 5.86
C LYS A 162 -16.02 8.47 6.02
N ALA A 163 -15.71 7.19 5.90
CA ALA A 163 -16.68 6.11 6.08
C ALA A 163 -17.25 6.10 7.49
N LEU A 164 -16.40 6.19 8.51
CA LEU A 164 -16.80 6.21 9.92
C LEU A 164 -17.67 7.41 10.25
N LYS A 165 -17.30 8.59 9.78
CA LYS A 165 -18.08 9.82 9.99
C LYS A 165 -19.49 9.65 9.45
N LYS A 166 -19.62 9.12 8.24
CA LYS A 166 -20.91 8.90 7.59
C LYS A 166 -21.71 7.80 8.30
N TYR A 167 -21.07 6.71 8.66
CA TYR A 167 -21.71 5.58 9.35
C TYR A 167 -22.23 5.98 10.72
N ARG A 168 -21.46 6.71 11.51
CA ARG A 168 -21.81 7.14 12.86
C ARG A 168 -22.86 8.25 12.88
N ALA A 169 -23.08 8.91 11.76
CA ALA A 169 -24.14 9.94 11.64
C ALA A 169 -25.51 9.37 11.30
N ARG A 170 -25.63 8.07 11.09
CA ARG A 170 -26.93 7.41 10.77
C ARG A 170 -27.88 7.33 11.96
#